data_6bc83accf491a30678598f4aa6401091
#
_entry.id   6bc83accf491a30678598f4aa6401091
#
_cell.length_a   1.000
_cell.length_b   1.000
_cell.length_c   1.000
_cell.angle_alpha   90.00
_cell.angle_beta   90.00
_cell.angle_gamma   90.00
#
_symmetry.space_group_name_H-M   'P 1'
#
loop_
_entity.id
_entity.type
_entity.pdbx_description
1 polymer ?
#
loop_
_entity_poly.entity_id
_entity_poly.type
_entity_poly.pdbx_seq_one_letter_code
_entity_poly.pdbx_strand_id
1 'polypeptide(L)'
;MKQPLFFSFWFLLCCGVLTGSRAEGVEVVRVSTERARAIVRKSASATADESVLRKFYTEVVLKVGKLDSKQVEGGCTPAMLHELRKVYAEEYDGTGYGIWIFRTCINGGDDTAGVLNIRLRSGRDYVVTYNDGGVKGETIVRMVTRNGRPMIDKIVRRDKGCR
;
A
#
# COMPACT_ATOMS: atom_id res chain seq x y z
N MET A 1 27.81 62.60 -38.41
CA MET A 1 26.71 63.58 -38.51
C MET A 1 25.58 63.15 -37.59
N LYS A 2 25.15 64.11 -36.74
CA LYS A 2 23.93 64.20 -35.97
C LYS A 2 23.74 63.27 -34.75
N GLN A 3 23.97 63.86 -33.59
CA GLN A 3 23.31 63.72 -32.26
C GLN A 3 21.88 64.26 -32.33
N PRO A 4 21.17 64.36 -31.19
CA PRO A 4 20.84 63.51 -30.03
C PRO A 4 19.31 63.58 -29.79
N LEU A 5 18.84 62.86 -28.76
CA LEU A 5 17.67 63.33 -28.02
C LEU A 5 17.62 62.74 -26.60
N PHE A 6 17.78 63.62 -25.64
CA PHE A 6 17.47 63.49 -24.22
C PHE A 6 16.00 63.20 -24.02
N PHE A 7 15.68 62.20 -23.15
CA PHE A 7 14.42 62.20 -22.43
C PHE A 7 14.65 61.98 -20.98
N SER A 8 14.51 63.09 -20.28
CA SER A 8 14.37 63.22 -18.84
C SER A 8 13.07 62.57 -18.41
N PHE A 9 13.10 61.63 -17.48
CA PHE A 9 11.90 61.16 -16.86
C PHE A 9 11.93 61.29 -15.36
N TRP A 10 10.99 62.00 -14.89
CA TRP A 10 10.64 62.45 -13.57
C TRP A 10 10.54 61.30 -12.56
N PHE A 11 11.23 61.46 -11.47
CA PHE A 11 11.02 60.74 -10.24
C PHE A 11 9.72 61.22 -9.57
N LEU A 12 8.71 60.38 -9.55
CA LEU A 12 7.54 60.56 -8.72
C LEU A 12 7.68 59.59 -7.53
N LEU A 13 8.01 60.18 -6.41
CA LEU A 13 8.08 59.56 -5.10
C LEU A 13 6.63 59.29 -4.65
N CYS A 14 6.14 58.04 -4.78
CA CYS A 14 4.94 57.60 -4.09
C CYS A 14 5.35 56.76 -2.88
N CYS A 15 5.39 57.43 -1.71
CA CYS A 15 5.33 56.75 -0.42
C CYS A 15 3.95 56.12 -0.28
N GLY A 16 3.83 54.85 -0.68
CA GLY A 16 2.71 53.97 -0.37
C GLY A 16 3.07 53.13 0.82
N VAL A 17 2.46 53.44 1.96
CA VAL A 17 2.48 52.63 3.19
C VAL A 17 1.85 51.28 2.85
N LEU A 18 2.66 50.23 2.64
CA LEU A 18 2.21 48.83 2.60
C LEU A 18 2.33 48.23 3.99
N THR A 19 1.35 48.55 4.84
CA THR A 19 1.09 47.79 6.06
C THR A 19 0.31 46.52 5.67
N GLY A 20 0.87 45.35 5.99
CA GLY A 20 0.08 44.20 6.32
C GLY A 20 -0.51 43.37 5.17
N SER A 21 0.21 42.36 4.69
CA SER A 21 -0.38 41.09 4.23
C SER A 21 0.67 40.04 3.82
N ARG A 22 1.74 39.89 4.58
CA ARG A 22 2.78 38.89 4.23
C ARG A 22 2.65 37.55 4.96
N ALA A 23 1.74 37.44 5.92
CA ALA A 23 1.57 36.22 6.72
C ALA A 23 0.59 35.19 6.10
N GLU A 24 -0.52 35.66 5.54
CA GLU A 24 -1.54 34.73 5.02
C GLU A 24 -1.12 33.95 3.77
N GLY A 25 -0.40 34.57 2.84
CA GLY A 25 0.04 33.90 1.63
C GLY A 25 1.07 32.79 1.86
N VAL A 26 1.92 32.91 2.87
CA VAL A 26 2.94 31.90 3.22
C VAL A 26 2.32 30.67 3.88
N GLU A 27 1.30 30.86 4.70
CA GLU A 27 0.62 29.78 5.40
C GLU A 27 -0.22 28.93 4.44
N VAL A 28 -0.96 29.54 3.53
CA VAL A 28 -1.74 28.84 2.50
C VAL A 28 -0.83 28.01 1.58
N VAL A 29 0.33 28.51 1.18
CA VAL A 29 1.29 27.77 0.35
C VAL A 29 1.89 26.59 1.11
N ARG A 30 2.23 26.76 2.40
CA ARG A 30 2.75 25.66 3.24
C ARG A 30 1.72 24.54 3.41
N VAL A 31 0.48 24.86 3.75
CA VAL A 31 -0.62 23.88 3.90
C VAL A 31 -0.88 23.13 2.59
N SER A 32 -0.86 23.83 1.46
CA SER A 32 -1.01 23.21 0.13
C SER A 32 0.12 22.24 -0.18
N THR A 33 1.37 22.61 0.12
CA THR A 33 2.54 21.76 -0.11
C THR A 33 2.54 20.53 0.79
N GLU A 34 2.14 20.65 2.05
CA GLU A 34 2.04 19.51 2.97
C GLU A 34 0.95 18.52 2.55
N ARG A 35 -0.21 19.01 2.12
CA ARG A 35 -1.28 18.18 1.57
C ARG A 35 -0.83 17.43 0.32
N ALA A 36 -0.15 18.09 -0.60
CA ALA A 36 0.40 17.46 -1.79
C ALA A 36 1.43 16.37 -1.43
N ARG A 37 2.34 16.66 -0.49
CA ARG A 37 3.32 15.67 0.00
C ARG A 37 2.65 14.47 0.68
N ALA A 38 1.60 14.69 1.45
CA ALA A 38 0.83 13.62 2.10
C ALA A 38 0.13 12.72 1.07
N ILE A 39 -0.46 13.30 0.03
CA ILE A 39 -1.08 12.56 -1.07
C ILE A 39 -0.04 11.70 -1.81
N VAL A 40 1.11 12.26 -2.17
CA VAL A 40 2.19 11.54 -2.85
C VAL A 40 2.72 10.39 -1.97
N ARG A 41 2.94 10.63 -0.68
CA ARG A 41 3.38 9.57 0.25
C ARG A 41 2.35 8.45 0.38
N LYS A 42 1.06 8.79 0.46
CA LYS A 42 -0.03 7.80 0.54
C LYS A 42 -0.12 6.96 -0.74
N SER A 43 0.03 7.57 -1.91
CA SER A 43 0.05 6.88 -3.19
C SER A 43 1.25 5.93 -3.30
N ALA A 44 2.46 6.40 -2.98
CA ALA A 44 3.66 5.55 -2.99
C ALA A 44 3.57 4.37 -2.01
N SER A 45 3.01 4.58 -0.81
CA SER A 45 2.77 3.51 0.15
C SER A 45 1.77 2.48 -0.36
N ALA A 46 0.68 2.92 -0.99
CA ALA A 46 -0.32 2.02 -1.57
C ALA A 46 0.27 1.13 -2.67
N THR A 47 1.11 1.69 -3.54
CA THR A 47 1.80 0.93 -4.59
C THR A 47 2.78 -0.10 -4.02
N ALA A 48 3.51 0.26 -2.96
CA ALA A 48 4.42 -0.65 -2.28
C ALA A 48 3.67 -1.82 -1.60
N ASP A 49 2.55 -1.52 -0.92
CA ASP A 49 1.69 -2.53 -0.30
C ASP A 49 1.13 -3.51 -1.35
N GLU A 50 0.63 -2.99 -2.47
CA GLU A 50 0.09 -3.80 -3.55
C GLU A 50 1.15 -4.73 -4.15
N SER A 51 2.36 -4.23 -4.36
CA SER A 51 3.48 -5.02 -4.88
C SER A 51 3.83 -6.18 -3.94
N VAL A 52 3.91 -5.92 -2.63
CA VAL A 52 4.18 -6.96 -1.63
C VAL A 52 3.06 -7.98 -1.56
N LEU A 53 1.80 -7.56 -1.57
CA LEU A 53 0.66 -8.47 -1.58
C LEU A 53 0.63 -9.34 -2.84
N ARG A 54 0.85 -8.76 -4.01
CA ARG A 54 0.89 -9.50 -5.28
C ARG A 54 1.97 -10.56 -5.25
N LYS A 55 3.18 -10.20 -4.83
CA LYS A 55 4.29 -11.13 -4.69
C LYS A 55 3.96 -12.25 -3.69
N PHE A 56 3.46 -11.91 -2.51
CA PHE A 56 3.11 -12.88 -1.47
C PHE A 56 2.04 -13.87 -1.96
N TYR A 57 0.99 -13.40 -2.59
CA TYR A 57 -0.04 -14.28 -3.14
C TYR A 57 0.50 -15.18 -4.24
N THR A 58 1.30 -14.65 -5.16
CA THR A 58 1.85 -15.43 -6.28
C THR A 58 2.88 -16.46 -5.84
N GLU A 59 3.77 -16.08 -4.90
CA GLU A 59 4.91 -16.94 -4.54
C GLU A 59 4.66 -17.81 -3.31
N VAL A 60 3.65 -17.50 -2.49
CA VAL A 60 3.37 -18.19 -1.23
C VAL A 60 1.97 -18.81 -1.22
N VAL A 61 0.93 -17.99 -1.44
CA VAL A 61 -0.46 -18.41 -1.23
C VAL A 61 -0.96 -19.32 -2.34
N LEU A 62 -0.72 -18.96 -3.60
CA LEU A 62 -1.23 -19.64 -4.78
C LEU A 62 -0.20 -20.56 -5.42
N LYS A 63 1.02 -20.59 -4.87
CA LYS A 63 2.09 -21.45 -5.41
C LYS A 63 1.80 -22.93 -5.11
N VAL A 64 1.94 -23.75 -6.12
CA VAL A 64 1.93 -25.20 -5.99
C VAL A 64 3.30 -25.71 -5.53
N GLY A 65 3.35 -26.66 -4.61
CA GLY A 65 4.56 -27.30 -4.13
C GLY A 65 5.00 -26.86 -2.73
N LYS A 66 6.29 -27.04 -2.42
CA LYS A 66 6.80 -26.82 -1.06
C LYS A 66 6.78 -25.35 -0.68
N LEU A 67 6.16 -25.05 0.48
CA LEU A 67 6.14 -23.72 1.07
C LEU A 67 7.56 -23.28 1.51
N ASP A 68 7.96 -22.08 1.11
CA ASP A 68 9.17 -21.44 1.62
C ASP A 68 8.84 -20.62 2.88
N SER A 69 9.19 -21.16 4.05
CA SER A 69 8.96 -20.50 5.34
C SER A 69 9.60 -19.13 5.42
N LYS A 70 10.75 -18.89 4.78
CA LYS A 70 11.42 -17.57 4.78
C LYS A 70 10.60 -16.50 4.07
N GLN A 71 9.89 -16.86 3.00
CA GLN A 71 9.00 -15.95 2.30
C GLN A 71 7.79 -15.58 3.16
N VAL A 72 7.23 -16.54 3.90
CA VAL A 72 6.14 -16.27 4.86
C VAL A 72 6.61 -15.33 5.97
N GLU A 73 7.76 -15.64 6.59
CA GLU A 73 8.33 -14.85 7.68
C GLU A 73 8.72 -13.44 7.24
N GLY A 74 9.24 -13.29 6.03
CA GLY A 74 9.58 -12.00 5.46
C GLY A 74 8.40 -11.13 5.06
N GLY A 75 7.23 -11.74 4.79
CA GLY A 75 6.02 -11.05 4.34
C GLY A 75 5.02 -10.70 5.43
N CYS A 76 5.10 -11.36 6.61
CA CYS A 76 4.10 -11.25 7.67
C CYS A 76 4.67 -10.65 8.95
N THR A 77 3.83 -9.91 9.71
CA THR A 77 4.20 -9.45 11.04
C THR A 77 4.30 -10.61 12.03
N PRO A 78 5.00 -10.45 13.16
CA PRO A 78 5.03 -11.49 14.22
C PRO A 78 3.65 -11.91 14.69
N ALA A 79 2.68 -10.99 14.76
CA ALA A 79 1.31 -11.28 15.13
C ALA A 79 0.63 -12.19 14.08
N MET A 80 0.79 -11.88 12.80
CA MET A 80 0.27 -12.72 11.72
C MET A 80 0.95 -14.09 11.68
N LEU A 81 2.26 -14.17 11.88
CA LEU A 81 3.00 -15.43 11.98
C LEU A 81 2.51 -16.31 13.12
N HIS A 82 2.21 -15.70 14.27
CA HIS A 82 1.63 -16.43 15.42
C HIS A 82 0.27 -17.03 15.05
N GLU A 83 -0.61 -16.26 14.42
CA GLU A 83 -1.91 -16.74 13.94
C GLU A 83 -1.75 -17.90 12.94
N LEU A 84 -0.84 -17.77 11.97
CA LEU A 84 -0.59 -18.82 10.99
C LEU A 84 -0.08 -20.12 11.60
N ARG A 85 0.79 -20.02 12.61
CA ARG A 85 1.27 -21.21 13.35
C ARG A 85 0.16 -21.87 14.14
N LYS A 86 -0.68 -21.07 14.81
CA LYS A 86 -1.84 -21.54 15.56
C LYS A 86 -2.80 -22.31 14.65
N VAL A 87 -3.18 -21.73 13.50
CA VAL A 87 -4.06 -22.37 12.51
C VAL A 87 -3.43 -23.68 12.00
N TYR A 88 -2.12 -23.69 11.77
CA TYR A 88 -1.44 -24.92 11.36
C TYR A 88 -1.53 -26.02 12.42
N ALA A 89 -1.27 -25.69 13.67
CA ALA A 89 -1.28 -26.64 14.79
C ALA A 89 -2.69 -27.17 15.13
N GLU A 90 -3.76 -26.51 14.68
CA GLU A 90 -5.15 -26.98 14.84
C GLU A 90 -5.48 -28.14 13.88
N GLU A 91 -4.77 -28.25 12.75
CA GLU A 91 -5.07 -29.22 11.68
C GLU A 91 -3.94 -30.26 11.46
N TYR A 92 -2.71 -29.93 11.83
CA TYR A 92 -1.52 -30.74 11.55
C TYR A 92 -0.58 -30.83 12.74
N ASP A 93 0.07 -31.96 12.89
CA ASP A 93 1.18 -32.13 13.83
C ASP A 93 2.45 -31.44 13.30
N GLY A 94 3.29 -30.96 14.22
CA GLY A 94 4.57 -30.36 13.91
C GLY A 94 4.57 -28.84 13.76
N THR A 95 5.47 -28.32 12.96
CA THR A 95 5.67 -26.87 12.78
C THR A 95 5.43 -26.45 11.34
N GLY A 96 4.59 -25.44 11.15
CA GLY A 96 4.25 -24.90 9.84
C GLY A 96 3.45 -23.61 9.89
N TYR A 97 2.91 -23.23 8.76
CA TYR A 97 2.08 -22.04 8.61
C TYR A 97 0.78 -22.37 7.88
N GLY A 98 -0.36 -22.05 8.46
CA GLY A 98 -1.70 -22.23 7.90
C GLY A 98 -2.01 -21.26 6.77
N ILE A 99 -1.27 -21.34 5.67
CA ILE A 99 -1.36 -20.41 4.53
C ILE A 99 -2.71 -20.47 3.82
N TRP A 100 -3.41 -21.61 3.92
CA TRP A 100 -4.73 -21.80 3.31
C TRP A 100 -5.79 -20.80 3.78
N ILE A 101 -5.60 -20.12 4.92
CA ILE A 101 -6.54 -19.08 5.36
C ILE A 101 -6.53 -17.82 4.48
N PHE A 102 -5.52 -17.66 3.61
CA PHE A 102 -5.45 -16.58 2.63
C PHE A 102 -6.20 -16.88 1.33
N ARG A 103 -6.62 -18.12 1.11
CA ARG A 103 -7.20 -18.58 -0.16
C ARG A 103 -8.58 -19.21 0.05
N THR A 104 -9.20 -19.68 -1.04
CA THR A 104 -10.43 -20.49 -0.98
C THR A 104 -10.13 -21.82 -0.31
N CYS A 105 -11.13 -22.43 0.31
CA CYS A 105 -11.01 -23.77 0.91
C CYS A 105 -10.92 -24.89 -0.12
N ILE A 106 -10.96 -24.56 -1.40
CA ILE A 106 -10.79 -25.54 -2.48
C ILE A 106 -9.31 -25.58 -2.79
N ASN A 107 -8.67 -26.72 -2.50
CA ASN A 107 -7.28 -27.00 -2.86
C ASN A 107 -7.13 -27.21 -4.38
N GLY A 108 -7.46 -26.19 -5.15
CA GLY A 108 -7.27 -26.17 -6.57
C GLY A 108 -5.92 -25.55 -6.91
N GLY A 109 -4.84 -26.21 -6.65
CA GLY A 109 -3.54 -25.77 -7.12
C GLY A 109 -3.34 -26.30 -8.54
N ASP A 110 -3.78 -25.58 -9.52
CA ASP A 110 -3.43 -25.82 -10.90
C ASP A 110 -2.64 -24.62 -11.48
N ASP A 111 -2.12 -24.78 -12.68
CA ASP A 111 -1.33 -23.78 -13.40
C ASP A 111 -2.13 -22.49 -13.74
N THR A 112 -3.43 -22.46 -13.45
CA THR A 112 -4.31 -21.31 -13.67
C THR A 112 -4.44 -20.41 -12.44
N ALA A 113 -3.82 -20.76 -11.30
CA ALA A 113 -3.85 -19.96 -10.11
C ALA A 113 -3.13 -18.62 -10.31
N GLY A 114 -3.74 -17.52 -9.87
CA GLY A 114 -3.13 -16.21 -9.99
C GLY A 114 -3.93 -15.07 -9.37
N VAL A 115 -3.24 -13.97 -9.09
CA VAL A 115 -3.86 -12.74 -8.59
C VAL A 115 -4.52 -12.00 -9.74
N LEU A 116 -5.84 -11.80 -9.64
CA LEU A 116 -6.63 -11.07 -10.62
C LEU A 116 -6.61 -9.56 -10.36
N ASN A 117 -6.81 -9.14 -9.10
CA ASN A 117 -6.86 -7.74 -8.74
C ASN A 117 -6.49 -7.51 -7.28
N ILE A 118 -5.88 -6.35 -6.99
CA ILE A 118 -5.64 -5.86 -5.63
C ILE A 118 -6.14 -4.42 -5.61
N ARG A 119 -7.04 -4.10 -4.68
CA ARG A 119 -7.56 -2.73 -4.53
C ARG A 119 -7.59 -2.31 -3.06
N LEU A 120 -7.20 -1.09 -2.80
CA LEU A 120 -7.35 -0.47 -1.50
C LEU A 120 -8.85 -0.32 -1.17
N ARG A 121 -9.26 -0.78 0.01
CA ARG A 121 -10.63 -0.65 0.53
C ARG A 121 -10.75 0.55 1.46
N SER A 122 -10.00 0.55 2.56
CA SER A 122 -9.97 1.66 3.52
C SER A 122 -8.70 1.58 4.37
N GLY A 123 -8.16 2.73 4.75
CA GLY A 123 -6.91 2.75 5.53
C GLY A 123 -5.78 2.03 4.81
N ARG A 124 -5.40 0.86 5.28
CA ARG A 124 -4.46 -0.08 4.64
C ARG A 124 -5.06 -1.50 4.55
N ASP A 125 -6.37 -1.60 4.46
CA ASP A 125 -7.08 -2.84 4.17
C ASP A 125 -7.23 -2.98 2.66
N TYR A 126 -6.72 -4.07 2.11
CA TYR A 126 -6.73 -4.39 0.69
C TYR A 126 -7.64 -5.57 0.41
N VAL A 127 -8.45 -5.45 -0.61
CA VAL A 127 -9.19 -6.57 -1.19
C VAL A 127 -8.29 -7.22 -2.23
N VAL A 128 -7.94 -8.47 -2.02
CA VAL A 128 -7.20 -9.31 -2.96
C VAL A 128 -8.19 -10.27 -3.59
N THR A 129 -8.34 -10.17 -4.91
CA THR A 129 -9.14 -11.09 -5.73
C THR A 129 -8.20 -11.98 -6.52
N TYR A 130 -8.44 -13.27 -6.50
CA TYR A 130 -7.56 -14.26 -7.14
C TYR A 130 -8.37 -15.38 -7.80
N ASN A 131 -7.73 -16.10 -8.69
CA ASN A 131 -8.18 -17.39 -9.19
C ASN A 131 -7.37 -18.49 -8.47
N ASP A 132 -8.05 -19.49 -7.96
CA ASP A 132 -7.45 -20.60 -7.22
C ASP A 132 -7.98 -21.91 -7.83
N GLY A 133 -7.28 -22.40 -8.85
CA GLY A 133 -7.70 -23.61 -9.56
C GLY A 133 -9.07 -23.49 -10.24
N GLY A 134 -9.32 -22.39 -10.94
CA GLY A 134 -10.60 -22.14 -11.61
C GLY A 134 -11.67 -21.49 -10.73
N VAL A 135 -11.43 -21.39 -9.41
CA VAL A 135 -12.38 -20.76 -8.46
C VAL A 135 -11.91 -19.35 -8.11
N LYS A 136 -12.78 -18.37 -8.31
CA LYS A 136 -12.52 -16.99 -7.88
C LYS A 136 -12.70 -16.85 -6.38
N GLY A 137 -11.67 -16.33 -5.72
CA GLY A 137 -11.68 -16.01 -4.30
C GLY A 137 -11.47 -14.53 -4.03
N GLU A 138 -11.87 -14.09 -2.84
CA GLU A 138 -11.66 -12.74 -2.34
C GLU A 138 -11.31 -12.75 -0.85
N THR A 139 -10.16 -12.19 -0.50
CA THR A 139 -9.72 -12.04 0.89
C THR A 139 -9.42 -10.58 1.18
N ILE A 140 -9.72 -10.11 2.39
CA ILE A 140 -9.37 -8.76 2.84
C ILE A 140 -8.21 -8.86 3.80
N VAL A 141 -7.11 -8.22 3.43
CA VAL A 141 -5.83 -8.27 4.15
C VAL A 141 -5.45 -6.87 4.62
N ARG A 142 -5.02 -6.74 5.87
CA ARG A 142 -4.46 -5.51 6.42
C ARG A 142 -2.96 -5.49 6.27
N MET A 143 -2.46 -4.37 5.76
CA MET A 143 -1.03 -4.07 5.67
C MET A 143 -0.61 -3.08 6.75
N VAL A 144 0.62 -3.21 7.22
CA VAL A 144 1.29 -2.22 8.09
C VAL A 144 2.71 -1.97 7.59
N THR A 145 3.33 -0.88 8.04
CA THR A 145 4.76 -0.66 7.82
C THR A 145 5.52 -0.95 9.11
N ARG A 146 6.46 -1.87 9.06
CA ARG A 146 7.40 -2.13 10.14
C ARG A 146 8.83 -1.99 9.64
N ASN A 147 9.63 -1.19 10.31
CA ASN A 147 11.04 -0.93 9.92
C ASN A 147 11.15 -0.47 8.44
N GLY A 148 10.24 0.39 8.00
CA GLY A 148 10.20 0.91 6.62
C GLY A 148 9.70 -0.09 5.56
N ARG A 149 9.29 -1.30 5.93
CA ARG A 149 8.83 -2.35 5.00
C ARG A 149 7.33 -2.60 5.15
N PRO A 150 6.58 -2.72 4.05
CA PRO A 150 5.20 -3.21 4.08
C PRO A 150 5.17 -4.67 4.51
N MET A 151 4.28 -5.00 5.43
CA MET A 151 4.08 -6.37 5.92
C MET A 151 2.59 -6.65 6.11
N ILE A 152 2.20 -7.90 5.95
CA ILE A 152 0.85 -8.40 6.23
C ILE A 152 0.68 -8.52 7.73
N ASP A 153 -0.35 -7.86 8.28
CA ASP A 153 -0.60 -7.81 9.72
C ASP A 153 -1.73 -8.73 10.16
N LYS A 154 -2.79 -8.81 9.36
CA LYS A 154 -3.89 -9.74 9.62
C LYS A 154 -4.78 -9.96 8.42
N ILE A 155 -5.55 -11.03 8.44
CA ILE A 155 -6.69 -11.25 7.56
C ILE A 155 -7.91 -10.60 8.22
N VAL A 156 -8.46 -9.56 7.58
CA VAL A 156 -9.66 -8.84 8.08
C VAL A 156 -10.92 -9.63 7.77
N ARG A 157 -10.96 -10.26 6.59
CA ARG A 157 -12.04 -11.15 6.15
C ARG A 157 -11.46 -12.27 5.31
N ARG A 158 -11.72 -13.51 5.70
CA ARG A 158 -11.45 -14.70 4.89
C ARG A 158 -12.43 -14.80 3.72
N ASP A 159 -12.07 -15.56 2.72
CA ASP A 159 -12.99 -15.88 1.63
C ASP A 159 -14.23 -16.60 2.17
N LYS A 160 -15.39 -16.28 1.59
CA LYS A 160 -16.69 -16.86 1.99
C LYS A 160 -16.86 -18.31 1.53
N GLY A 161 -16.05 -18.75 0.58
CA GLY A 161 -16.03 -20.16 0.13
C GLY A 161 -15.54 -21.13 1.20
N CYS A 162 -14.84 -20.61 2.21
CA CYS A 162 -14.38 -21.37 3.38
C CYS A 162 -15.45 -21.35 4.48
N ARG A 163 -16.35 -22.29 4.45
CA ARG A 163 -17.28 -22.58 5.54
C ARG A 163 -16.86 -23.83 6.30
#